data_a00919dc092e82103ee24e2e7a23cb97
#
_entry.id   a00919dc092e82103ee24e2e7a23cb97
#
_cell.length_a   1.000
_cell.length_b   1.000
_cell.length_c   1.000
_cell.angle_alpha   90.00
_cell.angle_beta   90.00
_cell.angle_gamma   90.00
#
_symmetry.space_group_name_H-M   'P 1'
#
loop_
_entity.id
_entity.type
_entity.pdbx_description
1 polymer ?
#
loop_
_entity_poly.entity_id
_entity_poly.type
_entity_poly.pdbx_seq_one_letter_code
_entity_poly.pdbx_strand_id
1 'polypeptide(L)'
;MKRHPTWKEFPLGCVVTTPGSAVLFETGDWRSFYPRTDEDKCIACGVCWLFCPDNSRRKVPRKVNRPGAMFADYFDFNFKYCKGCGICAAECPSCAITMIEESAK
;
A
#
# COMPACT_ATOMS: atom_id res chain seq x y z
N MET A 1 -4.07 27.76 11.02
CA MET A 1 -4.78 27.27 9.84
C MET A 1 -4.19 27.85 8.58
N LYS A 2 -3.77 27.02 7.64
CA LYS A 2 -3.29 27.53 6.36
C LYS A 2 -4.47 28.05 5.55
N ARG A 3 -4.31 29.24 4.97
CA ARG A 3 -5.32 29.82 4.08
C ARG A 3 -5.44 28.96 2.82
N HIS A 4 -6.65 28.65 2.43
CA HIS A 4 -6.90 27.98 1.17
C HIS A 4 -6.71 28.99 0.02
N PRO A 5 -6.10 28.57 -1.10
CA PRO A 5 -5.93 29.45 -2.23
C PRO A 5 -7.27 29.79 -2.87
N THR A 6 -7.36 31.01 -3.40
CA THR A 6 -8.55 31.44 -4.14
C THR A 6 -8.48 30.94 -5.59
N TRP A 7 -9.61 30.97 -6.29
CA TRP A 7 -9.65 30.54 -7.70
C TRP A 7 -8.71 31.31 -8.61
N LYS A 8 -8.38 32.57 -8.24
CA LYS A 8 -7.46 33.41 -9.01
C LYS A 8 -5.99 32.96 -8.89
N GLU A 9 -5.68 32.22 -7.85
CA GLU A 9 -4.31 31.76 -7.58
C GLU A 9 -4.01 30.43 -8.26
N PHE A 10 -5.02 29.74 -8.77
CA PHE A 10 -4.84 28.49 -9.49
C PHE A 10 -4.47 28.72 -10.95
N PRO A 11 -3.66 27.82 -11.54
CA PRO A 11 -3.41 27.84 -12.98
C PRO A 11 -4.70 27.64 -13.76
N LEU A 12 -4.74 28.16 -14.98
CA LEU A 12 -5.88 27.99 -15.87
C LEU A 12 -6.15 26.49 -16.08
N GLY A 13 -7.41 26.07 -15.90
CA GLY A 13 -7.80 24.65 -15.99
C GLY A 13 -7.58 23.84 -14.72
N CYS A 14 -7.21 24.47 -13.59
CA CYS A 14 -6.98 23.83 -12.29
C CYS A 14 -5.94 22.70 -12.34
N VAL A 15 -4.93 22.86 -13.15
CA VAL A 15 -3.85 21.88 -13.32
C VAL A 15 -2.84 22.03 -12.18
N VAL A 16 -2.44 20.94 -11.56
CA VAL A 16 -1.37 20.92 -10.58
C VAL A 16 -0.03 20.92 -11.33
N THR A 17 0.76 21.98 -11.15
CA THR A 17 2.01 22.18 -11.86
C THR A 17 3.24 21.57 -11.18
N THR A 18 3.07 21.10 -9.95
CA THR A 18 4.16 20.48 -9.18
C THR A 18 4.35 19.03 -9.61
N PRO A 19 5.49 18.65 -10.24
CA PRO A 19 5.70 17.26 -10.66
C PRO A 19 5.77 16.31 -9.45
N GLY A 20 5.13 15.14 -9.57
CA GLY A 20 5.15 14.13 -8.52
C GLY A 20 4.47 14.53 -7.22
N SER A 21 3.56 15.49 -7.24
CA SER A 21 2.86 15.97 -6.03
C SER A 21 2.04 14.89 -5.33
N ALA A 22 1.65 13.84 -6.04
CA ALA A 22 0.90 12.72 -5.45
C ALA A 22 1.67 12.02 -4.32
N VAL A 23 2.99 12.06 -4.35
CA VAL A 23 3.84 11.49 -3.29
C VAL A 23 3.63 12.21 -1.96
N LEU A 24 3.32 13.49 -1.99
CA LEU A 24 3.09 14.32 -0.80
C LEU A 24 1.70 14.12 -0.20
N PHE A 25 0.79 13.53 -0.94
CA PHE A 25 -0.58 13.31 -0.50
C PHE A 25 -0.76 11.87 -0.04
N GLU A 26 -0.59 11.64 1.26
CA GLU A 26 -0.67 10.32 1.89
C GLU A 26 -2.13 9.92 2.11
N THR A 27 -2.71 9.21 1.15
CA THR A 27 -4.12 8.82 1.15
C THR A 27 -4.42 7.55 1.95
N GLY A 28 -3.43 6.98 2.62
CA GLY A 28 -3.60 5.79 3.44
C GLY A 28 -4.64 5.94 4.55
N ASP A 29 -4.92 7.15 4.99
CA ASP A 29 -5.93 7.42 6.02
C ASP A 29 -7.36 7.15 5.57
N TRP A 30 -7.59 6.98 4.27
CA TRP A 30 -8.92 6.74 3.71
C TRP A 30 -9.40 5.31 3.93
N ARG A 31 -8.50 4.38 4.32
CA ARG A 31 -8.85 2.96 4.46
C ARG A 31 -9.65 2.66 5.72
N SER A 32 -10.54 1.69 5.63
CA SER A 32 -11.24 1.11 6.79
C SER A 32 -10.63 -0.21 7.22
N PHE A 33 -10.03 -0.94 6.29
CA PHE A 33 -9.32 -2.19 6.52
C PHE A 33 -7.91 -2.07 5.99
N TYR A 34 -6.98 -2.78 6.61
CA TYR A 34 -5.61 -2.86 6.11
C TYR A 34 -5.16 -4.30 5.93
N PRO A 35 -4.32 -4.59 4.92
CA PRO A 35 -3.82 -5.94 4.73
C PRO A 35 -2.63 -6.21 5.66
N ARG A 36 -2.61 -7.39 6.23
CA ARG A 36 -1.48 -7.89 6.99
C ARG A 36 -0.92 -9.11 6.26
N THR A 37 0.37 -9.08 5.99
CA THR A 37 1.05 -10.16 5.29
C THR A 37 1.74 -11.08 6.30
N ASP A 38 1.44 -12.39 6.18
CA ASP A 38 2.13 -13.42 6.95
C ASP A 38 3.41 -13.80 6.19
N GLU A 39 4.56 -13.46 6.75
CA GLU A 39 5.86 -13.72 6.13
C GLU A 39 6.10 -15.20 5.87
N ASP A 40 5.57 -16.08 6.74
CA ASP A 40 5.76 -17.52 6.61
C ASP A 40 5.01 -18.13 5.43
N LYS A 41 3.84 -17.59 5.13
CA LYS A 41 2.99 -18.07 4.03
C LYS A 41 3.32 -17.40 2.70
N CYS A 42 3.95 -16.24 2.73
CA CYS A 42 4.26 -15.48 1.53
C CYS A 42 5.32 -16.20 0.68
N ILE A 43 4.99 -16.45 -0.59
CA ILE A 43 5.88 -17.10 -1.56
C ILE A 43 6.58 -16.10 -2.49
N ALA A 44 6.46 -14.81 -2.20
CA ALA A 44 7.09 -13.74 -2.99
C ALA A 44 6.75 -13.79 -4.49
N CYS A 45 5.52 -14.20 -4.83
CA CYS A 45 5.09 -14.34 -6.23
C CYS A 45 4.86 -12.99 -6.94
N GLY A 46 4.65 -11.92 -6.18
CA GLY A 46 4.46 -10.58 -6.74
C GLY A 46 3.06 -10.26 -7.24
N VAL A 47 2.10 -11.17 -7.09
CA VAL A 47 0.72 -10.94 -7.54
C VAL A 47 0.10 -9.74 -6.83
N CYS A 48 0.31 -9.60 -5.53
CA CYS A 48 -0.20 -8.47 -4.74
C CYS A 48 0.40 -7.13 -5.21
N TRP A 49 1.67 -7.14 -5.59
CA TRP A 49 2.33 -5.95 -6.16
C TRP A 49 1.77 -5.61 -7.54
N LEU A 50 1.55 -6.61 -8.37
CA LEU A 50 1.05 -6.42 -9.74
C LEU A 50 -0.36 -5.83 -9.77
N PHE A 51 -1.23 -6.30 -8.88
CA PHE A 51 -2.64 -5.87 -8.85
C PHE A 51 -2.92 -4.69 -7.93
N CYS A 52 -1.94 -4.20 -7.17
CA CYS A 52 -2.17 -3.06 -6.27
C CYS A 52 -2.41 -1.77 -7.07
N PRO A 53 -3.62 -1.17 -7.00
CA PRO A 53 -3.92 0.05 -7.77
C PRO A 53 -3.14 1.27 -7.32
N ASP A 54 -2.68 1.29 -6.06
CA ASP A 54 -1.94 2.40 -5.48
C ASP A 54 -0.43 2.17 -5.45
N ASN A 55 0.04 1.07 -6.00
CA ASN A 55 1.45 0.68 -5.98
C ASN A 55 2.05 0.72 -4.56
N SER A 56 1.26 0.24 -3.58
CA SER A 56 1.62 0.27 -2.17
C SER A 56 2.39 -0.95 -1.70
N ARG A 57 2.54 -1.96 -2.54
CA ARG A 57 3.28 -3.17 -2.22
C ARG A 57 4.74 -3.04 -2.60
N ARG A 58 5.61 -3.52 -1.72
CA ARG A 58 7.06 -3.50 -1.96
C ARG A 58 7.67 -4.81 -1.53
N LYS A 59 8.68 -5.24 -2.25
CA LYS A 59 9.47 -6.42 -1.93
C LYS A 59 10.49 -6.04 -0.85
N VAL A 60 10.44 -6.71 0.29
CA VAL A 60 11.34 -6.45 1.42
C VAL A 60 11.97 -7.76 1.90
N PRO A 61 13.20 -7.73 2.44
CA PRO A 61 13.83 -8.91 3.03
C PRO A 61 13.04 -9.39 4.24
N ARG A 62 13.00 -10.71 4.45
CA ARG A 62 12.37 -11.30 5.63
C ARG A 62 13.13 -10.92 6.88
N LYS A 63 12.41 -10.52 7.90
CA LYS A 63 12.98 -10.15 9.20
C LYS A 63 13.43 -11.36 10.00
N VAL A 64 12.78 -12.50 9.80
CA VAL A 64 13.07 -13.73 10.53
C VAL A 64 13.62 -14.76 9.56
N ASN A 65 14.88 -15.16 9.79
CA ASN A 65 15.53 -16.18 9.01
C ASN A 65 15.15 -17.54 9.59
N ARG A 66 14.02 -18.11 9.15
CA ARG A 66 13.58 -19.43 9.60
C ARG A 66 14.19 -20.53 8.75
N PRO A 67 14.73 -21.59 9.37
CA PRO A 67 15.11 -22.78 8.62
C PRO A 67 13.89 -23.39 7.95
N GLY A 68 13.92 -23.50 6.62
CA GLY A 68 12.79 -23.98 5.84
C GLY A 68 12.04 -22.89 5.05
N ALA A 69 12.38 -21.61 5.21
CA ALA A 69 11.84 -20.55 4.37
C ALA A 69 12.43 -20.68 2.96
N MET A 70 11.58 -21.00 1.97
CA MET A 70 12.01 -21.17 0.57
C MET A 70 12.41 -19.83 -0.08
N PHE A 71 11.97 -18.72 0.48
CA PHE A 71 12.14 -17.39 -0.13
C PHE A 71 12.77 -16.43 0.86
N ALA A 72 13.77 -15.68 0.40
CA ALA A 72 14.48 -14.71 1.22
C ALA A 72 13.68 -13.42 1.43
N ASP A 73 12.74 -13.14 0.55
CA ASP A 73 11.97 -11.90 0.53
C ASP A 73 10.47 -12.18 0.69
N TYR A 74 9.73 -11.13 1.09
CA TYR A 74 8.27 -11.15 1.07
C TYR A 74 7.78 -9.78 0.62
N PHE A 75 6.48 -9.67 0.30
CA PHE A 75 5.89 -8.41 -0.08
C PHE A 75 5.18 -7.78 1.11
N ASP A 76 5.62 -6.60 1.48
CA ASP A 76 4.98 -5.77 2.49
C ASP A 76 4.28 -4.60 1.81
N PHE A 77 3.55 -3.79 2.57
CA PHE A 77 2.79 -2.69 2.00
C PHE A 77 3.12 -1.38 2.69
N ASN A 78 2.93 -0.29 1.95
CA ASN A 78 3.16 1.05 2.44
C ASN A 78 1.84 1.63 2.94
N PHE A 79 1.72 1.79 4.26
CA PHE A 79 0.53 2.33 4.92
C PHE A 79 0.17 3.75 4.49
N LYS A 80 1.11 4.51 4.00
CA LYS A 80 0.89 5.90 3.58
C LYS A 80 -0.06 6.01 2.38
N TYR A 81 -0.08 5.00 1.53
CA TYR A 81 -0.85 5.03 0.28
C TYR A 81 -1.86 3.90 0.15
N CYS A 82 -1.74 2.85 0.93
CA CYS A 82 -2.67 1.72 0.90
C CYS A 82 -4.07 2.15 1.31
N LYS A 83 -5.07 1.86 0.47
CA LYS A 83 -6.48 2.20 0.71
C LYS A 83 -7.33 1.02 1.17
N GLY A 84 -6.71 -0.14 1.38
CA GLY A 84 -7.43 -1.31 1.88
C GLY A 84 -8.46 -1.88 0.92
N CYS A 85 -8.19 -1.85 -0.38
CA CYS A 85 -9.13 -2.33 -1.40
C CYS A 85 -9.38 -3.85 -1.36
N GLY A 86 -8.47 -4.61 -0.75
CA GLY A 86 -8.62 -6.05 -0.58
C GLY A 86 -8.23 -6.91 -1.79
N ILE A 87 -7.82 -6.30 -2.89
CA ILE A 87 -7.44 -7.05 -4.11
C ILE A 87 -6.24 -7.96 -3.84
N CYS A 88 -5.24 -7.47 -3.12
CA CYS A 88 -4.06 -8.26 -2.77
C CYS A 88 -4.40 -9.50 -1.95
N ALA A 89 -5.33 -9.37 -1.01
CA ALA A 89 -5.78 -10.50 -0.19
C ALA A 89 -6.58 -11.52 -1.02
N ALA A 90 -7.44 -11.02 -1.92
CA ALA A 90 -8.26 -11.87 -2.78
C ALA A 90 -7.42 -12.66 -3.79
N GLU A 91 -6.36 -12.03 -4.31
CA GLU A 91 -5.53 -12.62 -5.37
C GLU A 91 -4.30 -13.39 -4.85
N CYS A 92 -4.04 -13.37 -3.56
CA CYS A 92 -2.88 -14.05 -2.98
C CYS A 92 -3.04 -15.59 -3.10
N PRO A 93 -2.18 -16.27 -3.89
CA PRO A 93 -2.33 -17.72 -4.09
C PRO A 93 -2.00 -18.55 -2.84
N SER A 94 -1.16 -18.04 -1.97
CA SER A 94 -0.78 -18.71 -0.72
C SER A 94 -1.65 -18.32 0.48
N CYS A 95 -2.62 -17.43 0.28
CA CYS A 95 -3.47 -16.89 1.35
C CYS A 95 -2.68 -16.27 2.51
N ALA A 96 -1.58 -15.61 2.17
CA ALA A 96 -0.68 -15.00 3.15
C ALA A 96 -1.19 -13.66 3.66
N ILE A 97 -2.20 -13.08 3.02
CA ILE A 97 -2.67 -11.74 3.33
C ILE A 97 -4.06 -11.80 3.97
N THR A 98 -4.19 -11.20 5.13
CA THR A 98 -5.45 -11.09 5.87
C THR A 98 -5.82 -9.62 6.01
N MET A 99 -7.10 -9.30 5.76
CA MET A 99 -7.61 -7.95 5.95
C MET A 99 -8.04 -7.78 7.41
N ILE A 100 -7.56 -6.70 8.04
CA ILE A 100 -7.84 -6.39 9.45
C ILE A 100 -8.50 -5.02 9.50
N GLU A 101 -9.55 -4.89 10.32
CA GLU A 101 -10.24 -3.63 10.50
C GLU A 101 -9.34 -2.61 11.21
N GLU A 102 -9.33 -1.37 10.70
CA GLU A 102 -8.49 -0.29 11.25
C GLU A 102 -8.79 0.01 12.73
N SER A 103 -10.04 -0.11 13.12
CA SER A 103 -10.47 0.13 14.50
C SER A 103 -9.96 -0.91 15.50
N ALA A 104 -9.46 -2.05 15.01
CA ALA A 104 -8.95 -3.13 15.83
C ALA A 104 -7.47 -2.96 16.21
N LYS A 105 -6.85 -1.86 15.81
CA LYS A 105 -5.45 -1.55 16.18
C LYS A 105 -5.31 -1.23 17.66
#